data_00822878cf14ff403b4552d96b582f3b
#
_entry.id   00822878cf14ff403b4552d96b582f3b
#
_cell.length_a   1.000
_cell.length_b   1.000
_cell.length_c   1.000
_cell.angle_alpha   90.00
_cell.angle_beta   90.00
_cell.angle_gamma   90.00
#
_symmetry.space_group_name_H-M   'P 1'
#
loop_
_entity.id
_entity.type
_entity.pdbx_description
1 polymer ?
#
loop_
_entity_poly.entity_id
_entity_poly.type
_entity_poly.pdbx_seq_one_letter_code
_entity_poly.pdbx_strand_id
1 'polypeptide(L)'
;TTALVPGRPAPRLIAASTVGQMRSGSCIVDLAAEAGGNCELTNPGQEIVRDGVTIVGFTNLPSLMAADASRLYARNVSALLQHLAPGGELNLDFDDDITGGACVARPTEEVTA
;
A
#
# COMPACT_ATOMS: atom_id res chain seq x y z
N THR A 1 6.63 -9.33 -0.12
CA THR A 1 7.46 -8.11 -0.20
C THR A 1 6.60 -6.90 -0.49
N THR A 2 6.89 -5.77 0.16
CA THR A 2 6.04 -4.57 0.19
C THR A 2 6.83 -3.26 0.13
N ALA A 3 8.13 -3.32 -0.16
CA ALA A 3 8.97 -2.12 -0.13
C ALA A 3 8.67 -1.23 -1.36
N LEU A 4 8.08 -0.07 -1.12
CA LEU A 4 7.77 0.92 -2.13
C LEU A 4 8.38 2.27 -1.77
N VAL A 5 8.85 2.98 -2.79
CA VAL A 5 9.30 4.36 -2.67
C VAL A 5 8.42 5.20 -3.60
N PRO A 6 7.65 6.17 -3.08
CA PRO A 6 6.77 6.98 -3.92
C PRO A 6 7.53 7.63 -5.09
N GLY A 7 6.98 7.48 -6.31
CA GLY A 7 7.55 8.08 -7.53
C GLY A 7 8.88 7.46 -8.02
N ARG A 8 9.29 6.31 -7.47
CA ARG A 8 10.52 5.60 -7.90
C ARG A 8 10.23 4.11 -8.10
N PRO A 9 11.06 3.41 -8.92
CA PRO A 9 11.01 1.96 -8.99
C PRO A 9 11.21 1.32 -7.61
N ALA A 10 10.54 0.19 -7.38
CA ALA A 10 10.70 -0.57 -6.16
C ALA A 10 12.15 -1.06 -5.98
N PRO A 11 12.71 -0.99 -4.77
CA PRO A 11 14.06 -1.51 -4.52
C PRO A 11 14.09 -3.03 -4.69
N ARG A 12 15.13 -3.55 -5.34
CA ARG A 12 15.36 -5.00 -5.43
C ARG A 12 15.94 -5.51 -4.12
N LEU A 13 15.18 -6.39 -3.48
CA LEU A 13 15.55 -6.98 -2.18
C LEU A 13 15.91 -8.47 -2.28
N ILE A 14 15.33 -9.18 -3.25
CA ILE A 14 15.53 -10.61 -3.46
C ILE A 14 16.12 -10.83 -4.84
N ALA A 15 17.38 -11.27 -4.89
CA ALA A 15 18.05 -11.62 -6.13
C ALA A 15 17.59 -12.98 -6.65
N ALA A 16 17.73 -13.24 -7.97
CA ALA A 16 17.44 -14.53 -8.58
C ALA A 16 18.23 -15.69 -7.93
N SER A 17 19.49 -15.44 -7.56
CA SER A 17 20.32 -16.41 -6.87
C SER A 17 19.79 -16.79 -5.48
N THR A 18 19.14 -15.84 -4.79
CA THR A 18 18.49 -16.11 -3.49
C THR A 18 17.26 -16.99 -3.68
N VAL A 19 16.47 -16.75 -4.73
CA VAL A 19 15.31 -17.60 -5.05
C VAL A 19 15.73 -19.04 -5.32
N GLY A 20 16.82 -19.25 -6.07
CA GLY A 20 17.36 -20.58 -6.35
C GLY A 20 17.88 -21.33 -5.11
N GLN A 21 18.08 -20.66 -3.98
CA GLN A 21 18.46 -21.28 -2.70
C GLN A 21 17.27 -21.52 -1.76
N MET A 22 16.07 -21.06 -2.13
CA MET A 22 14.86 -21.29 -1.34
C MET A 22 14.40 -22.74 -1.45
N ARG A 23 13.66 -23.20 -0.45
CA ARG A 23 13.07 -24.54 -0.49
C ARG A 23 12.01 -24.61 -1.58
N SER A 24 11.99 -25.72 -2.30
CA SER A 24 10.88 -26.03 -3.22
C SER A 24 9.53 -26.00 -2.47
N GLY A 25 8.52 -25.40 -3.08
CA GLY A 25 7.22 -25.13 -2.46
C GLY A 25 7.15 -23.80 -1.70
N SER A 26 8.24 -23.02 -1.63
CA SER A 26 8.18 -21.65 -1.10
C SER A 26 7.38 -20.75 -2.01
N CYS A 27 6.80 -19.68 -1.44
CA CYS A 27 6.05 -18.67 -2.16
C CYS A 27 6.55 -17.27 -1.82
N ILE A 28 6.70 -16.43 -2.86
CA ILE A 28 6.98 -15.00 -2.75
C ILE A 28 5.77 -14.27 -3.31
N VAL A 29 5.12 -13.43 -2.49
CA VAL A 29 4.09 -12.50 -2.94
C VAL A 29 4.70 -11.11 -2.97
N ASP A 30 4.80 -10.54 -4.18
CA ASP A 30 5.44 -9.25 -4.41
C ASP A 30 4.39 -8.17 -4.67
N LEU A 31 4.02 -7.42 -3.61
CA LEU A 31 3.06 -6.33 -3.69
C LEU A 31 3.62 -5.09 -4.40
N ALA A 32 4.94 -5.05 -4.62
CA ALA A 32 5.61 -3.98 -5.34
C ALA A 32 5.70 -4.23 -6.86
N ALA A 33 5.05 -5.28 -7.37
CA ALA A 33 5.15 -5.70 -8.76
C ALA A 33 4.85 -4.59 -9.77
N GLU A 34 3.86 -3.72 -9.51
CA GLU A 34 3.53 -2.58 -10.38
C GLU A 34 4.67 -1.56 -10.50
N ALA A 35 5.49 -1.44 -9.46
CA ALA A 35 6.66 -0.55 -9.43
C ALA A 35 7.97 -1.26 -9.83
N GLY A 36 7.88 -2.41 -10.46
CA GLY A 36 9.03 -3.20 -10.93
C GLY A 36 9.40 -4.37 -10.03
N GLY A 37 8.80 -4.52 -8.87
CA GLY A 37 8.97 -5.63 -7.93
C GLY A 37 10.19 -5.56 -7.03
N ASN A 38 10.07 -6.16 -5.85
CA ASN A 38 11.18 -6.34 -4.92
C ASN A 38 11.98 -7.62 -5.17
N CYS A 39 11.41 -8.59 -5.86
CA CYS A 39 12.11 -9.79 -6.30
C CYS A 39 12.55 -9.61 -7.77
N GLU A 40 13.80 -9.97 -8.06
CA GLU A 40 14.37 -9.85 -9.41
C GLU A 40 13.60 -10.66 -10.46
N LEU A 41 13.00 -11.76 -10.06
CA LEU A 41 12.23 -12.65 -10.93
C LEU A 41 10.73 -12.30 -10.99
N THR A 42 10.29 -11.27 -10.29
CA THR A 42 8.89 -10.83 -10.35
C THR A 42 8.53 -10.42 -11.77
N ASN A 43 7.45 -10.99 -12.28
CA ASN A 43 6.86 -10.61 -13.55
C ASN A 43 5.50 -9.93 -13.29
N PRO A 44 5.38 -8.60 -13.51
CA PRO A 44 4.15 -7.88 -13.22
C PRO A 44 2.92 -8.49 -13.93
N GLY A 45 1.85 -8.67 -13.17
CA GLY A 45 0.60 -9.25 -13.65
C GLY A 45 0.58 -10.77 -13.76
N GLN A 46 1.66 -11.47 -13.36
CA GLN A 46 1.79 -12.91 -13.54
C GLN A 46 2.15 -13.65 -12.24
N GLU A 47 1.77 -14.91 -12.21
CA GLU A 47 2.33 -15.91 -11.31
C GLU A 47 3.29 -16.79 -12.13
N ILE A 48 4.50 -16.98 -11.62
CA ILE A 48 5.52 -17.83 -12.24
C ILE A 48 6.11 -18.79 -11.22
N VAL A 49 6.64 -19.91 -11.69
CA VAL A 49 7.40 -20.85 -10.85
C VAL A 49 8.84 -20.91 -11.34
N ARG A 50 9.79 -20.71 -10.44
CA ARG A 50 11.23 -20.84 -10.69
C ARG A 50 11.87 -21.68 -9.61
N ASP A 51 12.61 -22.69 -9.99
CA ASP A 51 13.30 -23.62 -9.07
C ASP A 51 12.38 -24.19 -7.96
N GLY A 52 11.11 -24.43 -8.30
CA GLY A 52 10.10 -24.89 -7.34
C GLY A 52 9.56 -23.80 -6.41
N VAL A 53 9.94 -22.53 -6.59
CA VAL A 53 9.42 -21.38 -5.84
C VAL A 53 8.34 -20.69 -6.68
N THR A 54 7.17 -20.48 -6.10
CA THR A 54 6.09 -19.71 -6.72
C THR A 54 6.32 -18.21 -6.44
N ILE A 55 6.29 -17.39 -7.50
CA ILE A 55 6.44 -15.95 -7.41
C ILE A 55 5.18 -15.30 -7.97
N VAL A 56 4.45 -14.61 -7.09
CA VAL A 56 3.18 -13.94 -7.41
C VAL A 56 3.44 -12.45 -7.56
N GLY A 57 3.31 -11.95 -8.77
CA GLY A 57 3.49 -10.54 -9.12
C GLY A 57 2.18 -9.88 -9.59
N PHE A 58 1.02 -10.29 -9.06
CA PHE A 58 -0.24 -9.72 -9.48
C PHE A 58 -0.29 -8.21 -9.22
N THR A 59 -0.79 -7.51 -10.22
CA THR A 59 -1.10 -6.08 -10.14
C THR A 59 -2.57 -5.90 -9.73
N ASN A 60 -2.92 -4.74 -9.22
CA ASN A 60 -4.29 -4.41 -8.82
C ASN A 60 -4.91 -5.41 -7.80
N LEU A 61 -4.11 -5.84 -6.82
CA LEU A 61 -4.54 -6.73 -5.74
C LEU A 61 -5.82 -6.28 -5.01
N PRO A 62 -6.06 -4.96 -4.79
CA PRO A 62 -7.31 -4.50 -4.18
C PRO A 62 -8.56 -4.94 -4.96
N SER A 63 -8.51 -4.99 -6.29
CA SER A 63 -9.62 -5.47 -7.10
C SER A 63 -9.79 -6.98 -7.04
N LEU A 64 -8.69 -7.73 -6.93
CA LEU A 64 -8.73 -9.19 -6.81
C LEU A 64 -9.25 -9.64 -5.44
N MET A 65 -9.10 -8.81 -4.41
CA MET A 65 -9.53 -9.05 -3.03
C MET A 65 -10.49 -7.95 -2.56
N ALA A 66 -11.47 -7.58 -3.39
CA ALA A 66 -12.30 -6.40 -3.19
C ALA A 66 -12.99 -6.31 -1.83
N ALA A 67 -13.51 -7.42 -1.32
CA ALA A 67 -14.18 -7.46 0.00
C ALA A 67 -13.19 -7.15 1.14
N ASP A 68 -11.99 -7.72 1.11
CA ASP A 68 -10.97 -7.50 2.13
C ASP A 68 -10.37 -6.10 2.02
N ALA A 69 -10.09 -5.63 0.81
CA ALA A 69 -9.60 -4.29 0.54
C ALA A 69 -10.59 -3.22 1.03
N SER A 70 -11.88 -3.37 0.71
CA SER A 70 -12.94 -2.46 1.17
C SER A 70 -13.06 -2.45 2.68
N ARG A 71 -12.99 -3.62 3.34
CA ARG A 71 -13.06 -3.71 4.80
C ARG A 71 -11.87 -3.02 5.48
N LEU A 72 -10.66 -3.20 4.96
CA LEU A 72 -9.45 -2.56 5.49
C LEU A 72 -9.49 -1.04 5.29
N TYR A 73 -9.90 -0.60 4.10
CA TYR A 73 -10.07 0.82 3.79
C TYR A 73 -11.13 1.48 4.68
N ALA A 74 -12.29 0.81 4.86
CA ALA A 74 -13.35 1.30 5.74
C ALA A 74 -12.89 1.50 7.19
N ARG A 75 -11.99 0.65 7.70
CA ARG A 75 -11.40 0.83 9.04
C ARG A 75 -10.56 2.11 9.12
N ASN A 76 -9.76 2.41 8.11
CA ASN A 76 -8.96 3.64 8.08
C ASN A 76 -9.86 4.88 8.02
N VAL A 77 -10.89 4.86 7.17
CA VAL A 77 -11.87 5.97 7.08
C VAL A 77 -12.62 6.14 8.40
N SER A 78 -13.06 5.04 9.02
CA SER A 78 -13.74 5.10 10.31
C SER A 78 -12.85 5.64 11.42
N ALA A 79 -11.58 5.26 11.45
CA ALA A 79 -10.61 5.79 12.43
C ALA A 79 -10.40 7.30 12.23
N LEU A 80 -10.27 7.77 10.99
CA LEU A 80 -10.17 9.18 10.70
C LEU A 80 -11.43 9.95 11.12
N LEU A 81 -12.61 9.43 10.81
CA LEU A 81 -13.88 10.05 11.22
C LEU A 81 -14.01 10.16 12.74
N GLN A 82 -13.63 9.12 13.48
CA GLN A 82 -13.62 9.14 14.96
C GLN A 82 -12.62 10.16 15.50
N HIS A 83 -11.50 10.34 14.83
CA HIS A 83 -10.50 11.35 15.19
C HIS A 83 -11.03 12.77 14.94
N LEU A 84 -11.67 13.02 13.79
CA LEU A 84 -12.21 14.33 13.41
C LEU A 84 -13.49 14.70 14.16
N ALA A 85 -14.23 13.72 14.67
CA ALA A 85 -15.51 13.95 15.34
C ALA A 85 -15.59 13.15 16.66
N PRO A 86 -14.71 13.40 17.64
CA PRO A 86 -14.78 12.75 18.94
C PRO A 86 -16.08 13.16 19.65
N GLY A 87 -16.94 12.19 19.95
CA GLY A 87 -18.25 12.47 20.58
C GLY A 87 -19.35 12.89 19.61
N GLY A 88 -19.12 12.87 18.32
CA GLY A 88 -20.11 13.15 17.27
C GLY A 88 -20.13 14.61 16.78
N GLU A 89 -19.29 15.47 17.33
CA GLU A 89 -19.13 16.85 16.89
C GLU A 89 -17.81 17.01 16.12
N LEU A 90 -17.89 17.65 14.94
CA LEU A 90 -16.73 17.87 14.09
C LEU A 90 -15.74 18.85 14.73
N ASN A 91 -14.51 18.41 14.93
CA ASN A 91 -13.40 19.20 15.42
C ASN A 91 -12.24 19.16 14.42
N LEU A 92 -11.97 20.27 13.76
CA LEU A 92 -10.90 20.40 12.76
C LEU A 92 -9.72 21.18 13.35
N ASP A 93 -8.91 20.51 14.15
CA ASP A 93 -7.66 21.07 14.64
C ASP A 93 -6.56 20.82 13.58
N PHE A 94 -6.22 21.86 12.81
CA PHE A 94 -5.20 21.77 11.76
C PHE A 94 -3.76 21.79 12.27
N ASP A 95 -3.54 22.02 13.55
CA ASP A 95 -2.22 21.91 14.19
C ASP A 95 -1.93 20.46 14.62
N ASP A 96 -2.96 19.61 14.64
CA ASP A 96 -2.81 18.17 14.79
C ASP A 96 -2.23 17.53 13.53
N ASP A 97 -1.22 16.67 13.70
CA ASP A 97 -0.49 16.03 12.60
C ASP A 97 -1.40 15.21 11.65
N ILE A 98 -2.44 14.56 12.19
CA ILE A 98 -3.37 13.74 11.41
C ILE A 98 -4.32 14.64 10.61
N THR A 99 -4.97 15.57 11.27
CA THR A 99 -5.93 16.49 10.66
C THR A 99 -5.24 17.39 9.64
N GLY A 100 -4.12 18.01 10.03
CA GLY A 100 -3.34 18.88 9.16
C GLY A 100 -2.73 18.13 7.98
N GLY A 101 -2.23 16.90 8.20
CA GLY A 101 -1.65 16.05 7.16
C GLY A 101 -2.67 15.48 6.16
N ALA A 102 -3.91 15.24 6.60
CA ALA A 102 -4.99 14.76 5.73
C ALA A 102 -5.69 15.87 4.94
N CYS A 103 -5.51 17.13 5.35
CA CYS A 103 -6.17 18.27 4.73
C CYS A 103 -5.50 18.67 3.41
N VAL A 104 -6.21 18.54 2.30
CA VAL A 104 -5.73 18.93 0.96
C VAL A 104 -6.12 20.36 0.58
N ALA A 105 -7.12 20.95 1.25
CA ALA A 105 -7.56 22.33 1.04
C ALA A 105 -8.08 22.88 2.37
N ARG A 106 -7.49 23.96 2.85
CA ARG A 106 -7.97 24.67 4.04
C ARG A 106 -9.00 25.73 3.61
N PRO A 107 -10.04 25.99 4.44
CA PRO A 107 -10.88 27.15 4.23
C PRO A 107 -9.99 28.41 4.20
N THR A 108 -10.14 29.23 3.18
CA THR A 108 -9.54 30.56 3.17
C THR A 108 -10.26 31.36 4.24
N GLU A 109 -9.53 31.92 5.22
CA GLU A 109 -10.11 32.94 6.07
C GLU A 109 -10.68 34.03 5.16
N GLU A 110 -12.00 34.28 5.27
CA GLU A 110 -12.57 35.46 4.63
C GLU A 110 -11.85 36.67 5.21
N VAL A 111 -11.04 37.31 4.38
CA VAL A 111 -10.51 38.65 4.72
C VAL A 111 -11.71 39.56 4.79
N THR A 112 -12.29 39.69 5.96
CA THR A 112 -13.26 40.76 6.25
C THR A 112 -12.54 42.08 6.08
N ALA A 113 -12.84 42.72 4.94
CA ALA A 113 -12.42 44.08 4.63
C ALA A 113 -13.17 45.09 5.53
#